data_656eb4c12073ba9404bd250d84062d2a
#
_entry.id   656eb4c12073ba9404bd250d84062d2a
#
_cell.length_a   1.000
_cell.length_b   1.000
_cell.length_c   1.000
_cell.angle_alpha   90.00
_cell.angle_beta   90.00
_cell.angle_gamma   90.00
#
_symmetry.space_group_name_H-M   'P 1'
#
loop_
_entity.id
_entity.type
_entity.pdbx_description
1 polymer ?
#
loop_
_entity_poly.entity_id
_entity_poly.type
_entity_poly.pdbx_seq_one_letter_code
_entity_poly.pdbx_strand_id
1 'polypeptide(L)'
;MQKFWSKTISVSEAVELAVKILKESIELKAIDIPIDRSIKMISSESIKCPIDLPPYNNSAVDGYAVRSIDTIGATQLNPVKLRVKCSMDTGDPPDKCGVLRDSEAVEVGTGAPLPEGADAVVMYEDSLKVGDYIEVFRQIAPFDNVNRAGDDFKAGEEAISEGTQLTVFHIGLLASLGLKNVRVYRPLKALILPTGSELVEPGELLQLGKKYSSTDYIVASLLREAGFIKVIKLSPTPDHVEEVKKALLKGLEKADLAITIGGSSIGSRDVVHRVIDSEGLWVFRGVALRPGRTTSLGLINRKPVFILSGNPVAAWAGFTAIIKPSIYKLYRSSPPVEPSIVATVSERIVNVAGYRSYVRVALSSNGLKYFVKPYMIHGSSYLSSIIKAHGYVVIPEEVEGYDVGEEVVVQLFTTRHLHVA
;
A
#
# COMPACT_ATOMS: atom_id res chain seq x y z
N MET A 1 8.17 43.98 0.72
CA MET A 1 8.22 42.60 1.27
C MET A 1 6.92 41.81 1.26
N GLN A 2 5.79 42.37 0.86
CA GLN A 2 4.47 41.69 0.85
C GLN A 2 4.06 41.02 -0.48
N LYS A 3 4.87 41.10 -1.53
CA LYS A 3 4.49 40.63 -2.88
C LYS A 3 4.79 39.14 -3.21
N PHE A 4 5.52 38.40 -2.35
CA PHE A 4 5.93 37.00 -2.66
C PHE A 4 4.95 35.92 -2.25
N TRP A 5 3.91 36.21 -1.45
CA TRP A 5 2.94 35.25 -0.93
C TRP A 5 1.53 35.44 -1.47
N SER A 6 1.36 36.20 -2.52
CA SER A 6 0.02 36.52 -3.03
C SER A 6 -0.70 35.37 -3.75
N LYS A 7 -0.11 34.19 -3.92
CA LYS A 7 -0.76 32.97 -4.43
C LYS A 7 -0.07 31.71 -3.93
N THR A 8 -0.36 31.29 -2.71
CA THR A 8 -0.20 29.87 -2.34
C THR A 8 -1.24 29.09 -3.13
N ILE A 9 -0.82 28.01 -3.83
CA ILE A 9 -1.71 27.11 -4.53
C ILE A 9 -2.36 26.13 -3.54
N SER A 10 -3.49 25.54 -3.91
CA SER A 10 -4.14 24.50 -3.12
C SER A 10 -3.27 23.21 -3.08
N VAL A 11 -3.52 22.33 -2.10
CA VAL A 11 -2.84 21.02 -2.05
C VAL A 11 -3.18 20.19 -3.28
N SER A 12 -4.42 20.24 -3.75
CA SER A 12 -4.85 19.49 -4.93
C SER A 12 -4.13 19.96 -6.20
N GLU A 13 -4.03 21.28 -6.43
CA GLU A 13 -3.28 21.87 -7.54
C GLU A 13 -1.78 21.52 -7.46
N ALA A 14 -1.18 21.56 -6.26
CA ALA A 14 0.21 21.18 -6.06
C ALA A 14 0.47 19.71 -6.45
N VAL A 15 -0.43 18.79 -6.09
CA VAL A 15 -0.35 17.38 -6.46
C VAL A 15 -0.48 17.20 -7.98
N GLU A 16 -1.42 17.89 -8.63
CA GLU A 16 -1.61 17.80 -10.09
C GLU A 16 -0.37 18.29 -10.85
N LEU A 17 0.16 19.45 -10.46
CA LEU A 17 1.40 19.99 -11.04
C LEU A 17 2.58 19.05 -10.80
N ALA A 18 2.72 18.51 -9.57
CA ALA A 18 3.78 17.56 -9.26
C ALA A 18 3.68 16.28 -10.10
N VAL A 19 2.49 15.70 -10.27
CA VAL A 19 2.26 14.52 -11.11
C VAL A 19 2.62 14.81 -12.57
N LYS A 20 2.21 15.96 -13.10
CA LYS A 20 2.56 16.38 -14.46
C LYS A 20 4.08 16.42 -14.64
N ILE A 21 4.76 17.10 -13.74
CA ILE A 21 6.24 17.27 -13.81
C ILE A 21 6.94 15.91 -13.63
N LEU A 22 6.49 15.06 -12.71
CA LEU A 22 7.06 13.72 -12.54
C LEU A 22 6.94 12.90 -13.83
N LYS A 23 5.79 12.91 -14.50
CA LYS A 23 5.55 12.21 -15.77
C LYS A 23 6.41 12.75 -16.93
N GLU A 24 6.64 14.05 -16.97
CA GLU A 24 7.47 14.71 -18.01
C GLU A 24 8.97 14.49 -17.78
N SER A 25 9.39 14.29 -16.52
CA SER A 25 10.80 14.22 -16.12
C SER A 25 11.32 12.80 -15.93
N ILE A 26 10.46 11.84 -15.64
CA ILE A 26 10.84 10.48 -15.24
C ILE A 26 10.24 9.45 -16.19
N GLU A 27 11.11 8.75 -16.89
CA GLU A 27 10.75 7.59 -17.70
C GLU A 27 10.62 6.36 -16.79
N LEU A 28 9.43 5.78 -16.72
CA LEU A 28 9.22 4.53 -16.00
C LEU A 28 9.74 3.35 -16.82
N LYS A 29 10.70 2.62 -16.27
CA LYS A 29 11.30 1.43 -16.90
C LYS A 29 10.82 0.17 -16.21
N ALA A 30 10.40 -0.82 -16.98
CA ALA A 30 10.05 -2.14 -16.47
C ALA A 30 11.30 -3.01 -16.32
N ILE A 31 11.29 -3.86 -15.30
CA ILE A 31 12.31 -4.89 -15.05
C ILE A 31 11.64 -6.19 -14.65
N ASP A 32 12.24 -7.32 -15.01
CA ASP A 32 11.83 -8.64 -14.56
C ASP A 32 12.56 -9.01 -13.28
N ILE A 33 11.81 -9.42 -12.25
CA ILE A 33 12.37 -9.85 -10.97
C ILE A 33 11.70 -11.13 -10.49
N PRO A 34 12.39 -11.96 -9.69
CA PRO A 34 11.79 -13.10 -9.02
C PRO A 34 10.61 -12.67 -8.13
N ILE A 35 9.54 -13.47 -8.10
CA ILE A 35 8.32 -13.12 -7.34
C ILE A 35 8.59 -12.95 -5.85
N ASP A 36 9.52 -13.70 -5.25
CA ASP A 36 9.92 -13.57 -3.84
C ASP A 36 10.55 -12.23 -3.48
N ARG A 37 11.03 -11.47 -4.47
CA ARG A 37 11.62 -10.13 -4.31
C ARG A 37 10.68 -9.01 -4.73
N SER A 38 9.47 -9.33 -5.13
CA SER A 38 8.54 -8.35 -5.73
C SER A 38 7.55 -7.72 -4.75
N ILE A 39 7.58 -8.12 -3.47
CA ILE A 39 6.72 -7.52 -2.44
C ILE A 39 6.90 -5.99 -2.37
N LYS A 40 5.78 -5.26 -2.32
CA LYS A 40 5.70 -3.80 -2.37
C LYS A 40 6.19 -3.15 -3.67
N MET A 41 6.66 -3.91 -4.65
CA MET A 41 6.93 -3.37 -5.99
C MET A 41 5.61 -3.08 -6.71
N ILE A 42 5.67 -2.26 -7.76
CA ILE A 42 4.48 -1.92 -8.56
C ILE A 42 4.54 -2.65 -9.88
N SER A 43 3.47 -3.41 -10.20
CA SER A 43 3.34 -4.11 -11.48
C SER A 43 3.40 -3.13 -12.66
N SER A 44 4.24 -3.42 -13.66
CA SER A 44 4.38 -2.59 -14.85
C SER A 44 3.47 -2.99 -16.01
N GLU A 45 2.68 -4.04 -15.82
CA GLU A 45 1.71 -4.54 -16.79
C GLU A 45 0.58 -5.28 -16.08
N SER A 46 -0.55 -5.44 -16.75
CA SER A 46 -1.61 -6.33 -16.29
C SER A 46 -1.19 -7.80 -16.48
N ILE A 47 -1.38 -8.61 -15.43
CA ILE A 47 -1.04 -10.03 -15.42
C ILE A 47 -2.32 -10.81 -15.56
N LYS A 48 -2.40 -11.61 -16.64
CA LYS A 48 -3.52 -12.51 -16.88
C LYS A 48 -3.19 -13.92 -16.40
N CYS A 49 -4.20 -14.65 -15.95
CA CYS A 49 -4.08 -16.04 -15.56
C CYS A 49 -3.71 -16.91 -16.77
N PRO A 50 -2.58 -17.61 -16.78
CA PRO A 50 -2.23 -18.51 -17.86
C PRO A 50 -3.02 -19.82 -17.84
N ILE A 51 -3.59 -20.18 -16.70
CA ILE A 51 -4.37 -21.39 -16.43
C ILE A 51 -5.57 -21.06 -15.56
N ASP A 52 -6.55 -21.95 -15.53
CA ASP A 52 -7.63 -21.91 -14.54
C ASP A 52 -7.09 -22.13 -13.11
N LEU A 53 -7.70 -21.51 -12.11
CA LEU A 53 -7.50 -21.78 -10.69
C LEU A 53 -8.83 -22.16 -10.03
N PRO A 54 -8.96 -23.35 -9.43
CA PRO A 54 -8.01 -24.48 -9.56
C PRO A 54 -7.91 -24.98 -11.02
N PRO A 55 -6.83 -25.69 -11.41
CA PRO A 55 -6.61 -26.09 -12.80
C PRO A 55 -7.48 -27.28 -13.26
N TYR A 56 -8.14 -27.96 -12.34
CA TYR A 56 -9.08 -29.08 -12.57
C TYR A 56 -10.11 -29.14 -11.44
N ASN A 57 -11.24 -29.82 -11.71
CA ASN A 57 -12.22 -30.10 -10.67
C ASN A 57 -11.59 -30.99 -9.61
N ASN A 58 -11.68 -30.59 -8.35
CA ASN A 58 -11.14 -31.35 -7.21
C ASN A 58 -12.14 -31.42 -6.05
N SER A 59 -11.94 -32.41 -5.20
CA SER A 59 -12.78 -32.58 -4.02
C SER A 59 -12.51 -31.48 -2.99
N ALA A 60 -13.58 -30.85 -2.48
CA ALA A 60 -13.51 -29.92 -1.37
C ALA A 60 -13.43 -30.60 -0.01
N VAL A 61 -13.73 -31.91 0.05
CA VAL A 61 -13.86 -32.73 1.27
C VAL A 61 -13.30 -34.12 1.09
N ASP A 62 -13.12 -34.85 2.15
CA ASP A 62 -12.87 -36.30 2.09
C ASP A 62 -14.18 -37.06 1.87
N GLY A 63 -14.19 -38.04 0.99
CA GLY A 63 -15.41 -38.76 0.65
C GLY A 63 -15.33 -39.59 -0.63
N TYR A 64 -16.41 -39.62 -1.36
CA TYR A 64 -16.56 -40.42 -2.59
C TYR A 64 -17.03 -39.55 -3.75
N ALA A 65 -16.22 -39.43 -4.79
CA ALA A 65 -16.61 -38.82 -6.05
C ALA A 65 -17.63 -39.71 -6.73
N VAL A 66 -18.77 -39.13 -7.12
CA VAL A 66 -19.93 -39.83 -7.70
C VAL A 66 -20.50 -39.01 -8.85
N ARG A 67 -21.34 -39.64 -9.61
CA ARG A 67 -22.31 -38.95 -10.47
C ARG A 67 -23.50 -38.56 -9.58
N SER A 68 -23.84 -37.31 -9.48
CA SER A 68 -24.93 -36.82 -8.63
C SER A 68 -26.27 -37.52 -9.00
N ILE A 69 -26.50 -37.78 -10.27
CA ILE A 69 -27.69 -38.47 -10.76
C ILE A 69 -27.86 -39.87 -10.14
N ASP A 70 -26.77 -40.58 -9.85
CA ASP A 70 -26.80 -41.90 -9.23
C ASP A 70 -27.19 -41.89 -7.76
N THR A 71 -27.26 -40.72 -7.13
CA THR A 71 -27.68 -40.55 -5.74
C THR A 71 -29.17 -40.19 -5.55
N ILE A 72 -29.88 -40.05 -6.70
CA ILE A 72 -31.31 -39.66 -6.65
C ILE A 72 -32.12 -40.64 -5.86
N GLY A 73 -32.94 -40.16 -4.94
CA GLY A 73 -33.78 -40.94 -4.06
C GLY A 73 -33.08 -41.56 -2.85
N ALA A 74 -31.78 -41.28 -2.66
CA ALA A 74 -31.07 -41.71 -1.45
C ALA A 74 -31.63 -41.06 -0.20
N THR A 75 -31.93 -41.88 0.80
CA THR A 75 -32.37 -41.46 2.16
C THR A 75 -31.77 -42.41 3.19
N GLN A 76 -31.83 -42.04 4.47
CA GLN A 76 -31.37 -42.90 5.57
C GLN A 76 -32.14 -44.24 5.63
N LEU A 77 -33.41 -44.25 5.22
CA LEU A 77 -34.26 -45.46 5.22
C LEU A 77 -34.12 -46.25 3.92
N ASN A 78 -33.68 -45.60 2.85
CA ASN A 78 -33.50 -46.22 1.53
C ASN A 78 -32.16 -45.74 0.91
N PRO A 79 -31.02 -46.26 1.41
CA PRO A 79 -29.74 -45.84 0.89
C PRO A 79 -29.50 -46.33 -0.55
N VAL A 80 -28.81 -45.52 -1.34
CA VAL A 80 -28.33 -45.91 -2.67
C VAL A 80 -26.96 -46.58 -2.57
N LYS A 81 -26.78 -47.73 -3.25
CA LYS A 81 -25.50 -48.45 -3.24
C LYS A 81 -24.67 -48.11 -4.50
N LEU A 82 -23.46 -47.70 -4.27
CA LEU A 82 -22.49 -47.42 -5.34
C LEU A 82 -21.24 -48.26 -5.09
N ARG A 83 -20.66 -48.82 -6.19
CA ARG A 83 -19.46 -49.65 -6.11
C ARG A 83 -18.22 -48.74 -6.06
N VAL A 84 -17.35 -48.91 -5.08
CA VAL A 84 -16.08 -48.22 -4.98
C VAL A 84 -15.09 -48.90 -5.94
N LYS A 85 -14.75 -48.17 -7.00
CA LYS A 85 -13.90 -48.69 -8.10
C LYS A 85 -12.40 -48.56 -7.80
N CYS A 86 -12.03 -47.46 -7.12
CA CYS A 86 -10.65 -47.05 -6.96
C CYS A 86 -10.58 -45.95 -5.88
N SER A 87 -9.38 -45.57 -5.49
CA SER A 87 -9.12 -44.38 -4.65
C SER A 87 -8.16 -43.42 -5.34
N MET A 88 -8.38 -42.13 -5.10
CA MET A 88 -7.52 -41.03 -5.59
C MET A 88 -7.15 -40.09 -4.46
N ASP A 89 -5.88 -39.77 -4.39
CA ASP A 89 -5.34 -38.81 -3.44
C ASP A 89 -4.87 -37.53 -4.14
N THR A 90 -4.57 -36.50 -3.36
CA THR A 90 -3.96 -35.27 -3.86
C THR A 90 -2.62 -35.58 -4.53
N GLY A 91 -2.45 -35.14 -5.77
CA GLY A 91 -1.28 -35.40 -6.61
C GLY A 91 -1.41 -36.59 -7.57
N ASP A 92 -2.46 -37.38 -7.45
CA ASP A 92 -2.79 -38.38 -8.46
C ASP A 92 -3.21 -37.72 -9.78
N PRO A 93 -2.94 -38.34 -10.94
CA PRO A 93 -3.46 -37.84 -12.21
C PRO A 93 -4.98 -38.07 -12.31
N PRO A 94 -5.76 -37.14 -12.95
CA PRO A 94 -7.21 -37.23 -13.06
C PRO A 94 -7.74 -38.53 -13.74
N ASP A 95 -6.94 -39.16 -14.58
CA ASP A 95 -7.27 -40.39 -15.31
C ASP A 95 -6.92 -41.69 -14.57
N LYS A 96 -6.35 -41.61 -13.36
CA LYS A 96 -5.90 -42.80 -12.57
C LYS A 96 -6.98 -43.85 -12.44
N CYS A 97 -8.23 -43.45 -12.19
CA CYS A 97 -9.35 -44.34 -12.02
C CYS A 97 -10.18 -44.53 -13.33
N GLY A 98 -9.80 -43.87 -14.41
CA GLY A 98 -10.57 -43.82 -15.64
C GLY A 98 -11.95 -43.19 -15.47
N VAL A 99 -12.80 -43.32 -16.49
CA VAL A 99 -14.15 -42.72 -16.51
C VAL A 99 -15.05 -43.40 -15.48
N LEU A 100 -15.73 -42.60 -14.66
CA LEU A 100 -16.76 -43.06 -13.71
C LEU A 100 -18.05 -43.40 -14.44
N ARG A 101 -18.55 -44.64 -14.26
CA ARG A 101 -19.77 -45.12 -14.88
C ARG A 101 -20.94 -45.15 -13.89
N ASP A 102 -22.11 -45.57 -14.39
CA ASP A 102 -23.33 -45.69 -13.60
C ASP A 102 -23.11 -46.59 -12.37
N SER A 103 -23.59 -46.14 -11.21
CA SER A 103 -23.47 -46.83 -9.93
C SER A 103 -22.05 -47.14 -9.47
N GLU A 104 -21.07 -46.37 -9.96
CA GLU A 104 -19.68 -46.41 -9.48
C GLU A 104 -19.39 -45.19 -8.59
N ALA A 105 -18.42 -45.33 -7.69
CA ALA A 105 -17.83 -44.27 -6.86
C ALA A 105 -16.31 -44.40 -6.88
N VAL A 106 -15.62 -43.29 -6.63
CA VAL A 106 -14.17 -43.23 -6.40
C VAL A 106 -13.92 -42.58 -5.05
N GLU A 107 -13.22 -43.27 -4.18
CA GLU A 107 -12.81 -42.70 -2.90
C GLU A 107 -11.80 -41.55 -3.14
N VAL A 108 -12.05 -40.36 -2.58
CA VAL A 108 -11.24 -39.16 -2.80
C VAL A 108 -10.92 -38.47 -1.51
N GLY A 109 -9.65 -38.05 -1.39
CA GLY A 109 -9.23 -37.13 -0.34
C GLY A 109 -9.48 -35.67 -0.74
N THR A 110 -9.52 -34.78 0.24
CA THR A 110 -9.61 -33.32 0.02
C THR A 110 -8.50 -32.83 -0.92
N GLY A 111 -8.86 -32.10 -1.98
CA GLY A 111 -7.94 -31.62 -3.02
C GLY A 111 -7.58 -32.65 -4.09
N ALA A 112 -8.01 -33.89 -3.98
CA ALA A 112 -7.83 -34.90 -5.02
C ALA A 112 -8.61 -34.53 -6.29
N PRO A 113 -8.06 -34.75 -7.50
CA PRO A 113 -8.79 -34.50 -8.74
C PRO A 113 -10.01 -35.40 -8.81
N LEU A 114 -11.10 -34.90 -9.42
CA LEU A 114 -12.25 -35.74 -9.73
C LEU A 114 -12.00 -36.53 -11.00
N PRO A 115 -12.35 -37.83 -11.02
CA PRO A 115 -12.31 -38.63 -12.26
C PRO A 115 -13.33 -38.09 -13.28
N GLU A 116 -13.05 -38.30 -14.55
CA GLU A 116 -14.02 -38.00 -15.61
C GLU A 116 -15.35 -38.72 -15.37
N GLY A 117 -16.47 -38.01 -15.51
CA GLY A 117 -17.82 -38.49 -15.25
C GLY A 117 -18.33 -38.18 -13.84
N ALA A 118 -17.47 -37.90 -12.87
CA ALA A 118 -17.91 -37.43 -11.52
C ALA A 118 -18.25 -35.94 -11.59
N ASP A 119 -19.36 -35.58 -10.96
CA ASP A 119 -19.82 -34.19 -10.82
C ASP A 119 -20.15 -33.78 -9.40
N ALA A 120 -20.01 -34.69 -8.40
CA ALA A 120 -20.25 -34.39 -6.99
C ALA A 120 -19.41 -35.29 -6.07
N VAL A 121 -19.28 -34.89 -4.79
CA VAL A 121 -18.62 -35.70 -3.77
C VAL A 121 -19.57 -35.92 -2.59
N VAL A 122 -19.81 -37.19 -2.26
CA VAL A 122 -20.49 -37.61 -1.03
C VAL A 122 -19.50 -37.61 0.11
N MET A 123 -19.73 -36.85 1.17
CA MET A 123 -18.88 -36.87 2.36
C MET A 123 -18.91 -38.23 3.05
N TYR A 124 -17.86 -38.59 3.78
CA TYR A 124 -17.84 -39.80 4.59
C TYR A 124 -19.03 -39.86 5.57
N GLU A 125 -19.41 -38.72 6.14
CA GLU A 125 -20.53 -38.60 7.12
C GLU A 125 -21.88 -38.90 6.50
N ASP A 126 -22.01 -38.78 5.18
CA ASP A 126 -23.27 -39.05 4.43
C ASP A 126 -23.27 -40.45 3.79
N SER A 127 -22.33 -41.31 4.16
CA SER A 127 -22.15 -42.63 3.57
C SER A 127 -21.68 -43.67 4.58
N LEU A 128 -21.83 -44.95 4.23
CA LEU A 128 -21.27 -46.08 4.96
C LEU A 128 -20.59 -47.03 4.00
N LYS A 129 -19.30 -47.32 4.20
CA LYS A 129 -18.59 -48.32 3.42
C LYS A 129 -18.91 -49.74 3.87
N VAL A 130 -19.38 -50.57 2.95
CA VAL A 130 -19.74 -51.97 3.19
C VAL A 130 -19.04 -52.82 2.12
N GLY A 131 -17.88 -53.37 2.48
CA GLY A 131 -17.04 -54.11 1.51
C GLY A 131 -16.56 -53.23 0.34
N ASP A 132 -16.85 -53.64 -0.87
CA ASP A 132 -16.52 -52.91 -2.13
C ASP A 132 -17.57 -51.83 -2.51
N TYR A 133 -18.56 -51.59 -1.67
CA TYR A 133 -19.64 -50.65 -1.92
C TYR A 133 -19.72 -49.58 -0.84
N ILE A 134 -20.33 -48.46 -1.21
CA ILE A 134 -20.83 -47.46 -0.26
C ILE A 134 -22.36 -47.43 -0.29
N GLU A 135 -22.95 -47.17 0.86
CA GLU A 135 -24.35 -46.83 1.03
C GLU A 135 -24.45 -45.33 1.24
N VAL A 136 -25.09 -44.61 0.31
CA VAL A 136 -25.29 -43.17 0.35
C VAL A 136 -26.62 -42.84 0.98
N PHE A 137 -26.66 -41.98 2.01
CA PHE A 137 -27.84 -41.71 2.81
C PHE A 137 -28.60 -40.44 2.43
N ARG A 138 -28.09 -39.67 1.49
CA ARG A 138 -28.79 -38.48 0.97
C ARG A 138 -28.47 -38.25 -0.49
N GLN A 139 -29.43 -37.67 -1.19
CA GLN A 139 -29.21 -37.17 -2.55
C GLN A 139 -28.25 -35.96 -2.52
N ILE A 140 -27.28 -35.93 -3.46
CA ILE A 140 -26.29 -34.90 -3.63
C ILE A 140 -26.58 -34.14 -4.93
N ALA A 141 -26.52 -32.82 -4.88
CA ALA A 141 -26.70 -32.00 -6.07
C ALA A 141 -25.41 -31.97 -6.94
N PRO A 142 -25.54 -31.71 -8.26
CA PRO A 142 -24.36 -31.49 -9.11
C PRO A 142 -23.47 -30.40 -8.52
N PHE A 143 -22.16 -30.67 -8.50
CA PHE A 143 -21.09 -29.83 -7.95
C PHE A 143 -21.10 -29.61 -6.43
N ASP A 144 -21.96 -30.30 -5.66
CA ASP A 144 -21.83 -30.32 -4.21
C ASP A 144 -20.46 -30.89 -3.83
N ASN A 145 -19.76 -30.19 -2.91
CA ASN A 145 -18.43 -30.51 -2.39
C ASN A 145 -17.32 -30.63 -3.49
N VAL A 146 -17.47 -29.89 -4.58
CA VAL A 146 -16.51 -29.82 -5.68
C VAL A 146 -15.99 -28.39 -5.84
N ASN A 147 -14.68 -28.20 -5.80
CA ASN A 147 -14.04 -27.01 -6.31
C ASN A 147 -13.87 -27.16 -7.80
N ARG A 148 -14.58 -26.37 -8.60
CA ARG A 148 -14.54 -26.50 -10.06
C ARG A 148 -13.34 -25.77 -10.65
N ALA A 149 -12.84 -26.28 -11.75
CA ALA A 149 -11.81 -25.60 -12.52
C ALA A 149 -12.24 -24.15 -12.82
N GLY A 150 -11.38 -23.20 -12.50
CA GLY A 150 -11.61 -21.77 -12.75
C GLY A 150 -12.62 -21.08 -11.82
N ASP A 151 -13.04 -21.69 -10.70
CA ASP A 151 -13.95 -21.04 -9.75
C ASP A 151 -13.29 -19.84 -9.04
N ASP A 152 -11.97 -19.86 -8.86
CA ASP A 152 -11.22 -18.74 -8.28
C ASP A 152 -10.79 -17.73 -9.35
N PHE A 153 -10.09 -18.22 -10.40
CA PHE A 153 -9.73 -17.45 -11.59
C PHE A 153 -9.83 -18.30 -12.85
N LYS A 154 -10.30 -17.70 -13.93
CA LYS A 154 -10.32 -18.36 -15.26
C LYS A 154 -9.08 -18.01 -16.07
N ALA A 155 -8.65 -18.94 -16.89
CA ALA A 155 -7.59 -18.69 -17.87
C ALA A 155 -7.96 -17.48 -18.76
N GLY A 156 -7.00 -16.53 -18.90
CA GLY A 156 -7.18 -15.27 -19.62
C GLY A 156 -7.77 -14.12 -18.81
N GLU A 157 -8.31 -14.38 -17.62
CA GLU A 157 -8.79 -13.34 -16.69
C GLU A 157 -7.62 -12.48 -16.17
N GLU A 158 -7.86 -11.18 -15.97
CA GLU A 158 -6.88 -10.28 -15.37
C GLU A 158 -6.82 -10.51 -13.84
N ALA A 159 -5.71 -11.09 -13.39
CA ALA A 159 -5.46 -11.36 -11.98
C ALA A 159 -4.87 -10.17 -11.23
N ILE A 160 -4.03 -9.38 -11.89
CA ILE A 160 -3.37 -8.20 -11.32
C ILE A 160 -3.32 -7.12 -12.39
N SER A 161 -3.84 -5.93 -12.10
CA SER A 161 -3.80 -4.79 -13.02
C SER A 161 -2.45 -4.08 -12.99
N GLU A 162 -2.07 -3.44 -14.11
CA GLU A 162 -0.95 -2.50 -14.15
C GLU A 162 -1.09 -1.43 -13.05
N GLY A 163 0.00 -1.06 -12.39
CA GLY A 163 0.01 -0.07 -11.30
C GLY A 163 -0.35 -0.65 -9.94
N THR A 164 -0.66 -1.94 -9.83
CA THR A 164 -0.92 -2.59 -8.54
C THR A 164 0.36 -2.71 -7.72
N GLN A 165 0.35 -2.23 -6.49
CA GLN A 165 1.41 -2.50 -5.54
C GLN A 165 1.26 -3.93 -5.01
N LEU A 166 2.27 -4.78 -5.27
CA LEU A 166 2.23 -6.20 -4.94
C LEU A 166 2.25 -6.45 -3.44
N THR A 167 1.27 -7.18 -2.95
CA THR A 167 1.13 -7.61 -1.55
C THR A 167 1.58 -9.06 -1.38
N VAL A 168 1.63 -9.53 -0.13
CA VAL A 168 1.91 -10.95 0.18
C VAL A 168 0.93 -11.91 -0.51
N PHE A 169 -0.34 -11.51 -0.68
CA PHE A 169 -1.36 -12.31 -1.35
C PHE A 169 -1.13 -12.38 -2.86
N HIS A 170 -0.69 -11.27 -3.47
CA HIS A 170 -0.30 -11.27 -4.89
C HIS A 170 0.90 -12.18 -5.15
N ILE A 171 1.86 -12.28 -4.21
CA ILE A 171 2.97 -13.24 -4.35
C ILE A 171 2.46 -14.69 -4.33
N GLY A 172 1.52 -14.99 -3.43
CA GLY A 172 0.86 -16.31 -3.39
C GLY A 172 0.12 -16.63 -4.70
N LEU A 173 -0.63 -15.66 -5.22
CA LEU A 173 -1.34 -15.80 -6.50
C LEU A 173 -0.37 -16.04 -7.66
N LEU A 174 0.69 -15.23 -7.80
CA LEU A 174 1.70 -15.41 -8.85
C LEU A 174 2.35 -16.81 -8.79
N ALA A 175 2.60 -17.32 -7.57
CA ALA A 175 3.14 -18.66 -7.36
C ALA A 175 2.13 -19.75 -7.79
N SER A 176 0.84 -19.61 -7.43
CA SER A 176 -0.20 -20.58 -7.83
C SER A 176 -0.47 -20.58 -9.34
N LEU A 177 -0.20 -19.46 -10.02
CA LEU A 177 -0.21 -19.36 -11.49
C LEU A 177 1.05 -19.94 -12.16
N GLY A 178 2.01 -20.46 -11.38
CA GLY A 178 3.27 -21.05 -11.88
C GLY A 178 4.29 -20.02 -12.37
N LEU A 179 4.11 -18.74 -12.04
CA LEU A 179 5.01 -17.67 -12.47
C LEU A 179 6.23 -17.60 -11.56
N LYS A 180 7.43 -17.70 -12.13
CA LYS A 180 8.71 -17.57 -11.41
C LYS A 180 9.14 -16.11 -11.25
N ASN A 181 8.86 -15.29 -12.26
CA ASN A 181 9.22 -13.88 -12.32
C ASN A 181 7.97 -13.05 -12.57
N VAL A 182 8.06 -11.77 -12.23
CA VAL A 182 7.03 -10.76 -12.49
C VAL A 182 7.68 -9.49 -13.01
N ARG A 183 6.99 -8.82 -13.92
CA ARG A 183 7.42 -7.57 -14.51
C ARG A 183 6.92 -6.39 -13.69
N VAL A 184 7.84 -5.63 -13.13
CA VAL A 184 7.57 -4.50 -12.24
C VAL A 184 8.28 -3.25 -12.72
N TYR A 185 7.81 -2.09 -12.29
CA TYR A 185 8.56 -0.87 -12.51
C TYR A 185 9.86 -0.87 -11.71
N ARG A 186 10.95 -0.41 -12.34
CA ARG A 186 12.23 -0.17 -11.65
C ARG A 186 12.02 0.79 -10.47
N PRO A 187 12.60 0.49 -9.29
CA PRO A 187 12.53 1.39 -8.15
C PRO A 187 12.99 2.80 -8.49
N LEU A 188 12.17 3.79 -8.11
CA LEU A 188 12.50 5.20 -8.21
C LEU A 188 13.69 5.52 -7.30
N LYS A 189 14.68 6.28 -7.77
CA LYS A 189 15.80 6.74 -6.97
C LYS A 189 15.53 8.15 -6.47
N ALA A 190 15.37 8.33 -5.17
CA ALA A 190 15.13 9.61 -4.52
C ALA A 190 16.38 10.05 -3.75
N LEU A 191 16.91 11.22 -4.08
CA LEU A 191 17.96 11.88 -3.32
C LEU A 191 17.33 12.61 -2.14
N ILE A 192 17.91 12.47 -0.95
CA ILE A 192 17.60 13.30 0.21
C ILE A 192 18.81 14.15 0.57
N LEU A 193 18.61 15.45 0.59
CA LEU A 193 19.63 16.44 0.92
C LEU A 193 19.15 17.29 2.10
N PRO A 194 19.57 16.99 3.34
CA PRO A 194 19.34 17.90 4.47
C PRO A 194 20.28 19.12 4.37
N THR A 195 19.73 20.32 4.61
CA THR A 195 20.49 21.57 4.63
C THR A 195 20.32 22.28 5.97
N GLY A 196 21.40 22.80 6.49
CA GLY A 196 21.43 23.52 7.76
C GLY A 196 22.82 23.50 8.37
N SER A 197 23.42 24.69 8.53
CA SER A 197 24.74 24.82 9.18
C SER A 197 24.74 24.40 10.65
N GLU A 198 23.55 24.30 11.27
CA GLU A 198 23.38 23.80 12.65
C GLU A 198 23.33 22.27 12.73
N LEU A 199 23.17 21.55 11.60
CA LEU A 199 22.94 20.12 11.59
C LEU A 199 24.25 19.33 11.68
N VAL A 200 24.21 18.24 12.45
CA VAL A 200 25.24 17.18 12.52
C VAL A 200 24.60 15.81 12.39
N GLU A 201 25.35 14.84 11.89
CA GLU A 201 24.87 13.45 11.80
C GLU A 201 24.69 12.82 13.19
N PRO A 202 23.68 11.96 13.40
CA PRO A 202 23.58 11.16 14.61
C PRO A 202 24.85 10.31 14.83
N GLY A 203 25.37 10.34 16.06
CA GLY A 203 26.61 9.67 16.44
C GLY A 203 27.84 10.58 16.48
N GLU A 204 27.79 11.76 15.88
CA GLU A 204 28.83 12.76 15.99
C GLU A 204 28.73 13.53 17.33
N LEU A 205 29.84 14.14 17.79
CA LEU A 205 29.85 14.95 19.00
C LEU A 205 28.98 16.21 18.82
N LEU A 206 27.96 16.34 19.68
CA LEU A 206 27.07 17.49 19.66
C LEU A 206 27.76 18.71 20.28
N GLN A 207 28.09 19.68 19.45
CA GLN A 207 28.64 20.96 19.89
C GLN A 207 27.54 21.97 20.26
N LEU A 208 27.86 22.96 21.05
CA LEU A 208 26.94 24.05 21.39
C LEU A 208 26.48 24.78 20.12
N GLY A 209 25.17 24.99 19.96
CA GLY A 209 24.56 25.58 18.76
C GLY A 209 24.28 24.61 17.61
N LYS A 210 24.65 23.36 17.76
CA LYS A 210 24.31 22.28 16.80
C LYS A 210 23.13 21.45 17.31
N LYS A 211 22.50 20.73 16.36
CA LYS A 211 21.45 19.73 16.62
C LYS A 211 21.61 18.54 15.67
N TYR A 212 21.18 17.38 16.10
CA TYR A 212 21.19 16.21 15.24
C TYR A 212 20.16 16.34 14.09
N SER A 213 20.56 15.97 12.89
CA SER A 213 19.64 15.82 11.75
C SER A 213 18.68 14.68 12.04
N SER A 214 17.38 14.92 11.93
CA SER A 214 16.34 13.93 12.25
C SER A 214 15.23 13.90 11.19
N THR A 215 14.89 15.02 10.60
CA THR A 215 13.80 15.15 9.63
C THR A 215 14.10 14.39 8.34
N ASP A 216 15.34 14.36 7.91
CA ASP A 216 15.82 13.58 6.76
C ASP A 216 15.69 12.06 6.99
N TYR A 217 15.91 11.60 8.21
CA TYR A 217 15.66 10.21 8.59
C TYR A 217 14.18 9.86 8.54
N ILE A 218 13.30 10.77 8.95
CA ILE A 218 11.84 10.57 8.86
C ILE A 218 11.44 10.43 7.38
N VAL A 219 11.83 11.39 6.53
CA VAL A 219 11.47 11.38 5.11
C VAL A 219 12.08 10.18 4.39
N ALA A 220 13.34 9.82 4.72
CA ALA A 220 13.98 8.61 4.19
C ALA A 220 13.21 7.34 4.57
N SER A 221 12.73 7.25 5.80
CA SER A 221 11.96 6.10 6.28
C SER A 221 10.60 6.01 5.60
N LEU A 222 9.88 7.12 5.45
CA LEU A 222 8.61 7.19 4.71
C LEU A 222 8.76 6.74 3.24
N LEU A 223 9.85 7.13 2.58
CA LEU A 223 10.14 6.66 1.21
C LEU A 223 10.46 5.16 1.18
N ARG A 224 11.25 4.64 2.13
CA ARG A 224 11.59 3.21 2.20
C ARG A 224 10.38 2.34 2.51
N GLU A 225 9.47 2.85 3.34
CA GLU A 225 8.22 2.15 3.68
C GLU A 225 7.36 1.87 2.44
N ALA A 226 7.39 2.72 1.44
CA ALA A 226 6.71 2.50 0.16
C ALA A 226 7.21 1.23 -0.57
N GLY A 227 8.47 0.81 -0.37
CA GLY A 227 9.04 -0.43 -0.87
C GLY A 227 9.58 -0.39 -2.31
N PHE A 228 9.08 0.50 -3.15
CA PHE A 228 9.49 0.68 -4.54
C PHE A 228 10.36 1.94 -4.78
N ILE A 229 10.94 2.51 -3.72
CA ILE A 229 11.80 3.71 -3.79
C ILE A 229 13.16 3.40 -3.19
N LYS A 230 14.21 3.62 -3.98
CA LYS A 230 15.59 3.54 -3.51
C LYS A 230 16.06 4.92 -3.04
N VAL A 231 16.34 5.04 -1.75
CA VAL A 231 16.78 6.30 -1.14
C VAL A 231 18.30 6.46 -1.21
N ILE A 232 18.74 7.61 -1.68
CA ILE A 232 20.14 8.09 -1.66
C ILE A 232 20.17 9.26 -0.68
N LYS A 233 20.61 9.03 0.57
CA LYS A 233 20.69 10.08 1.59
C LYS A 233 22.11 10.63 1.64
N LEU A 234 22.25 11.96 1.57
CA LEU A 234 23.50 12.67 1.82
C LEU A 234 23.58 13.13 3.27
N SER A 235 24.80 13.40 3.71
CA SER A 235 25.02 14.07 5.02
C SER A 235 24.54 15.52 4.98
N PRO A 236 24.25 16.14 6.13
CA PRO A 236 23.85 17.53 6.21
C PRO A 236 24.85 18.46 5.49
N THR A 237 24.32 19.31 4.64
CA THR A 237 25.12 20.30 3.90
C THR A 237 24.94 21.66 4.54
N PRO A 238 26.03 22.40 4.82
CA PRO A 238 25.93 23.74 5.37
C PRO A 238 25.14 24.71 4.47
N ASP A 239 24.59 25.78 5.06
CA ASP A 239 23.79 26.79 4.34
C ASP A 239 24.64 27.71 3.45
N HIS A 240 25.46 27.11 2.58
CA HIS A 240 26.26 27.79 1.55
C HIS A 240 25.74 27.39 0.17
N VAL A 241 25.37 28.40 -0.64
CA VAL A 241 24.72 28.19 -1.95
C VAL A 241 25.56 27.27 -2.85
N GLU A 242 26.86 27.48 -2.95
CA GLU A 242 27.73 26.67 -3.80
C GLU A 242 27.86 25.21 -3.32
N GLU A 243 27.87 24.98 -2.01
CA GLU A 243 27.93 23.62 -1.45
C GLU A 243 26.62 22.88 -1.72
N VAL A 244 25.49 23.52 -1.45
CA VAL A 244 24.14 22.95 -1.71
C VAL A 244 23.95 22.70 -3.20
N LYS A 245 24.34 23.65 -4.06
CA LYS A 245 24.31 23.50 -5.52
C LYS A 245 25.14 22.28 -5.97
N LYS A 246 26.40 22.19 -5.53
CA LYS A 246 27.29 21.09 -5.86
C LYS A 246 26.75 19.74 -5.41
N ALA A 247 26.25 19.65 -4.15
CA ALA A 247 25.67 18.45 -3.60
C ALA A 247 24.42 18.01 -4.39
N LEU A 248 23.54 18.96 -4.72
CA LEU A 248 22.30 18.72 -5.43
C LEU A 248 22.56 18.27 -6.88
N LEU A 249 23.43 18.97 -7.62
CA LEU A 249 23.76 18.60 -9.00
C LEU A 249 24.38 17.20 -9.07
N LYS A 250 25.41 16.94 -8.24
CA LYS A 250 26.08 15.63 -8.19
C LYS A 250 25.12 14.50 -7.74
N GLY A 251 24.25 14.80 -6.79
CA GLY A 251 23.26 13.83 -6.32
C GLY A 251 22.21 13.49 -7.39
N LEU A 252 21.74 14.50 -8.14
CA LEU A 252 20.80 14.33 -9.23
C LEU A 252 21.33 13.53 -10.40
N GLU A 253 22.65 13.45 -10.62
CA GLU A 253 23.22 12.54 -11.62
C GLU A 253 22.81 11.07 -11.38
N LYS A 254 22.68 10.68 -10.11
CA LYS A 254 22.40 9.30 -9.65
C LYS A 254 20.94 9.07 -9.25
N ALA A 255 20.13 10.13 -9.14
CA ALA A 255 18.74 10.08 -8.69
C ALA A 255 17.77 10.53 -9.79
N ASP A 256 16.53 10.06 -9.70
CA ASP A 256 15.45 10.44 -10.59
C ASP A 256 14.77 11.75 -10.11
N LEU A 257 14.79 11.99 -8.80
CA LEU A 257 14.30 13.23 -8.15
C LEU A 257 15.11 13.53 -6.89
N ALA A 258 15.00 14.76 -6.38
CA ALA A 258 15.55 15.14 -5.08
C ALA A 258 14.48 15.67 -4.13
N ILE A 259 14.71 15.48 -2.83
CA ILE A 259 13.96 16.08 -1.72
C ILE A 259 14.97 16.78 -0.83
N THR A 260 14.93 18.11 -0.79
CA THR A 260 15.74 18.90 0.13
C THR A 260 14.95 19.12 1.41
N ILE A 261 15.63 19.14 2.56
CA ILE A 261 15.03 19.28 3.89
C ILE A 261 15.74 20.40 4.63
N GLY A 262 15.01 21.48 4.89
CA GLY A 262 15.60 22.75 5.35
C GLY A 262 15.81 23.73 4.20
N GLY A 263 16.36 24.89 4.52
CA GLY A 263 16.54 25.96 3.52
C GLY A 263 15.23 26.47 2.91
N SER A 264 14.10 26.27 3.56
CA SER A 264 12.76 26.62 3.07
C SER A 264 12.15 27.88 3.73
N SER A 265 12.94 28.63 4.46
CA SER A 265 12.49 29.85 5.14
C SER A 265 12.46 31.04 4.17
N ILE A 266 11.47 31.92 4.30
CA ILE A 266 11.23 33.09 3.43
C ILE A 266 12.32 34.18 3.56
N GLY A 267 13.34 33.95 4.35
CA GLY A 267 14.42 34.91 4.58
C GLY A 267 15.48 34.89 3.47
N SER A 268 16.28 35.93 3.42
CA SER A 268 17.48 36.07 2.55
C SER A 268 18.53 34.95 2.70
N ARG A 269 18.30 34.01 3.63
CA ARG A 269 19.16 32.86 3.95
C ARG A 269 18.68 31.55 3.33
N ASP A 270 17.64 31.57 2.51
CA ASP A 270 17.13 30.34 1.87
C ASP A 270 18.02 29.90 0.72
N VAL A 271 18.98 29.06 1.06
CA VAL A 271 20.00 28.60 0.11
C VAL A 271 19.45 27.74 -0.99
N VAL A 272 18.44 26.88 -0.71
CA VAL A 272 17.85 26.00 -1.71
C VAL A 272 17.06 26.81 -2.73
N HIS A 273 16.27 27.80 -2.28
CA HIS A 273 15.54 28.67 -3.21
C HIS A 273 16.48 29.44 -4.13
N ARG A 274 17.62 29.93 -3.61
CA ARG A 274 18.64 30.61 -4.43
C ARG A 274 19.26 29.67 -5.48
N VAL A 275 19.46 28.40 -5.13
CA VAL A 275 19.95 27.41 -6.09
C VAL A 275 18.91 27.17 -7.19
N ILE A 276 17.62 27.03 -6.86
CA ILE A 276 16.57 26.89 -7.88
C ILE A 276 16.46 28.16 -8.73
N ASP A 277 16.56 29.35 -8.12
CA ASP A 277 16.50 30.63 -8.86
C ASP A 277 17.66 30.79 -9.87
N SER A 278 18.86 30.24 -9.58
CA SER A 278 20.02 30.33 -10.48
C SER A 278 20.16 29.18 -11.49
N GLU A 279 19.81 27.96 -11.10
CA GLU A 279 20.10 26.73 -11.86
C GLU A 279 18.85 26.05 -12.43
N GLY A 280 17.65 26.52 -12.09
CA GLY A 280 16.44 25.77 -12.37
C GLY A 280 15.22 26.63 -12.69
N LEU A 281 14.07 25.98 -12.59
CA LEU A 281 12.75 26.58 -12.82
C LEU A 281 11.83 26.21 -11.67
N TRP A 282 10.99 27.15 -11.26
CA TRP A 282 9.93 26.89 -10.29
C TRP A 282 8.70 26.28 -10.96
N VAL A 283 8.12 25.28 -10.29
CA VAL A 283 6.80 24.75 -10.60
C VAL A 283 5.78 25.42 -9.68
N PHE A 284 6.06 25.41 -8.37
CA PHE A 284 5.31 26.20 -7.39
C PHE A 284 6.17 26.53 -6.17
N ARG A 285 5.82 27.64 -5.49
CA ARG A 285 6.45 28.09 -4.25
C ARG A 285 5.42 28.20 -3.16
N GLY A 286 5.42 27.25 -2.22
CA GLY A 286 4.48 27.21 -1.11
C GLY A 286 3.08 26.72 -1.50
N VAL A 287 2.43 26.12 -0.52
CA VAL A 287 1.12 25.45 -0.66
C VAL A 287 0.22 25.85 0.51
N ALA A 288 -1.07 25.88 0.30
CA ALA A 288 -2.07 26.13 1.35
C ALA A 288 -2.20 24.91 2.28
N LEU A 289 -1.11 24.56 2.98
CA LEU A 289 -0.97 23.40 3.87
C LEU A 289 -0.51 23.81 5.27
N ARG A 290 -1.09 23.26 6.31
CA ARG A 290 -0.71 23.49 7.72
C ARG A 290 -0.60 22.15 8.49
N PRO A 291 0.59 21.89 9.11
CA PRO A 291 1.88 22.55 8.85
C PRO A 291 2.43 22.18 7.48
N GLY A 292 3.40 22.92 6.95
CA GLY A 292 4.05 22.57 5.67
C GLY A 292 3.85 23.60 4.55
N ARG A 293 3.41 24.83 4.88
CA ARG A 293 3.16 25.91 3.90
C ARG A 293 4.35 26.18 2.96
N THR A 294 5.57 25.94 3.41
CA THR A 294 6.79 26.17 2.63
C THR A 294 7.12 25.06 1.64
N THR A 295 6.33 23.98 1.59
CA THR A 295 6.53 22.91 0.61
C THR A 295 6.48 23.46 -0.79
N SER A 296 7.52 23.20 -1.57
CA SER A 296 7.72 23.76 -2.91
C SER A 296 8.24 22.71 -3.87
N LEU A 297 8.13 22.96 -5.16
CA LEU A 297 8.68 22.12 -6.24
C LEU A 297 9.38 22.98 -7.28
N GLY A 298 10.61 22.62 -7.58
CA GLY A 298 11.37 23.17 -8.69
C GLY A 298 11.93 22.07 -9.59
N LEU A 299 12.57 22.49 -10.66
CA LEU A 299 13.29 21.63 -11.62
C LEU A 299 14.75 22.09 -11.71
N ILE A 300 15.69 21.16 -11.63
CA ILE A 300 17.10 21.37 -11.98
C ILE A 300 17.49 20.30 -13.00
N ASN A 301 18.05 20.70 -14.13
CA ASN A 301 18.40 19.79 -15.23
C ASN A 301 17.21 18.87 -15.62
N ARG A 302 16.00 19.41 -15.65
CA ARG A 302 14.74 18.71 -15.92
C ARG A 302 14.38 17.64 -14.87
N LYS A 303 15.06 17.55 -13.72
CA LYS A 303 14.75 16.63 -12.63
C LYS A 303 13.99 17.36 -11.52
N PRO A 304 12.93 16.75 -10.97
CA PRO A 304 12.13 17.34 -9.91
C PRO A 304 12.93 17.49 -8.61
N VAL A 305 12.81 18.64 -7.96
CA VAL A 305 13.40 18.94 -6.66
C VAL A 305 12.29 19.43 -5.74
N PHE A 306 11.83 18.55 -4.86
CA PHE A 306 10.90 18.91 -3.79
C PHE A 306 11.67 19.58 -2.64
N ILE A 307 11.07 20.60 -2.05
CA ILE A 307 11.65 21.34 -0.92
C ILE A 307 10.69 21.19 0.26
N LEU A 308 11.16 20.56 1.33
CA LEU A 308 10.43 20.40 2.58
C LEU A 308 11.03 21.25 3.68
N SER A 309 10.19 21.61 4.66
CA SER A 309 10.63 22.28 5.88
C SER A 309 11.64 21.43 6.66
N GLY A 310 12.59 22.06 7.32
CA GLY A 310 13.46 21.40 8.31
C GLY A 310 12.72 20.93 9.57
N ASN A 311 11.51 21.43 9.82
CA ASN A 311 10.67 21.02 10.95
C ASN A 311 9.98 19.66 10.68
N PRO A 312 10.13 18.65 11.55
CA PRO A 312 9.71 17.28 11.29
C PRO A 312 8.21 17.11 10.98
N VAL A 313 7.34 17.82 11.71
CA VAL A 313 5.89 17.73 11.48
C VAL A 313 5.49 18.39 10.15
N ALA A 314 6.14 19.50 9.80
CA ALA A 314 5.88 20.20 8.55
C ALA A 314 6.38 19.39 7.33
N ALA A 315 7.55 18.75 7.46
CA ALA A 315 8.10 17.88 6.45
C ALA A 315 7.24 16.61 6.24
N TRP A 316 6.80 15.98 7.35
CA TRP A 316 5.86 14.87 7.30
C TRP A 316 4.55 15.24 6.59
N ALA A 317 3.95 16.39 6.95
CA ALA A 317 2.70 16.83 6.33
C ALA A 317 2.88 17.13 4.82
N GLY A 318 3.97 17.82 4.44
CA GLY A 318 4.30 18.11 3.04
C GLY A 318 4.55 16.83 2.24
N PHE A 319 5.25 15.87 2.83
CA PHE A 319 5.45 14.56 2.22
C PHE A 319 4.12 13.80 2.03
N THR A 320 3.33 13.70 3.08
CA THR A 320 2.06 12.95 3.09
C THR A 320 1.02 13.57 2.17
N ALA A 321 0.91 14.90 2.17
CA ALA A 321 -0.10 15.61 1.38
C ALA A 321 0.25 15.73 -0.10
N ILE A 322 1.54 15.79 -0.46
CA ILE A 322 1.95 16.16 -1.83
C ILE A 322 2.86 15.10 -2.44
N ILE A 323 4.00 14.77 -1.81
CA ILE A 323 5.01 13.90 -2.44
C ILE A 323 4.50 12.47 -2.57
N LYS A 324 3.98 11.89 -1.47
CA LYS A 324 3.46 10.51 -1.46
C LYS A 324 2.40 10.29 -2.55
N PRO A 325 1.27 11.04 -2.60
CA PRO A 325 0.26 10.83 -3.64
C PRO A 325 0.78 11.09 -5.06
N SER A 326 1.69 12.06 -5.24
CA SER A 326 2.24 12.35 -6.56
C SER A 326 3.11 11.22 -7.10
N ILE A 327 3.93 10.60 -6.25
CA ILE A 327 4.76 9.45 -6.63
C ILE A 327 3.86 8.25 -6.98
N TYR A 328 2.85 7.93 -6.17
CA TYR A 328 1.95 6.82 -6.49
C TYR A 328 1.19 7.06 -7.81
N LYS A 329 0.67 8.27 -8.04
CA LYS A 329 0.00 8.63 -9.30
C LYS A 329 0.93 8.59 -10.53
N LEU A 330 2.24 8.79 -10.36
CA LEU A 330 3.22 8.57 -11.43
C LEU A 330 3.15 7.13 -11.94
N TYR A 331 3.01 6.16 -11.05
CA TYR A 331 2.90 4.72 -11.35
C TYR A 331 1.46 4.26 -11.65
N ARG A 332 0.51 5.17 -11.87
CA ARG A 332 -0.93 4.85 -12.01
C ARG A 332 -1.49 4.08 -10.81
N SER A 333 -0.88 4.25 -9.66
CA SER A 333 -1.22 3.61 -8.39
C SER A 333 -1.84 4.60 -7.40
N SER A 334 -2.38 4.07 -6.32
CA SER A 334 -2.84 4.86 -5.17
C SER A 334 -2.05 4.47 -3.92
N PRO A 335 -1.76 5.42 -3.01
CA PRO A 335 -1.21 5.07 -1.73
C PRO A 335 -2.09 4.03 -1.02
N PRO A 336 -1.50 3.10 -0.24
CA PRO A 336 -2.28 2.22 0.63
C PRO A 336 -3.22 3.03 1.52
N VAL A 337 -4.44 2.51 1.71
CA VAL A 337 -5.41 3.10 2.64
C VAL A 337 -4.83 3.06 4.06
N GLU A 338 -4.76 4.23 4.69
CA GLU A 338 -4.31 4.31 6.08
C GLU A 338 -5.45 3.85 7.01
N PRO A 339 -5.15 3.06 8.05
CA PRO A 339 -6.15 2.70 9.04
C PRO A 339 -6.81 3.95 9.61
N SER A 340 -8.13 3.94 9.70
CA SER A 340 -8.89 5.09 10.19
C SER A 340 -10.07 4.66 11.04
N ILE A 341 -10.49 5.54 11.94
CA ILE A 341 -11.70 5.38 12.76
C ILE A 341 -12.51 6.65 12.74
N VAL A 342 -13.83 6.51 12.93
CA VAL A 342 -14.72 7.65 13.21
C VAL A 342 -14.69 7.92 14.70
N ALA A 343 -14.51 9.18 15.10
CA ALA A 343 -14.49 9.60 16.49
C ALA A 343 -15.27 10.89 16.68
N THR A 344 -15.93 11.04 17.84
CA THR A 344 -16.66 12.23 18.22
C THR A 344 -15.68 13.27 18.81
N VAL A 345 -15.75 14.50 18.33
CA VAL A 345 -14.92 15.61 18.83
C VAL A 345 -15.31 15.94 20.27
N SER A 346 -14.35 15.83 21.19
CA SER A 346 -14.52 16.15 22.62
C SER A 346 -13.98 17.54 22.99
N GLU A 347 -13.12 18.11 22.14
CA GLU A 347 -12.57 19.46 22.26
C GLU A 347 -12.42 20.05 20.86
N ARG A 348 -12.88 21.30 20.66
CA ARG A 348 -12.91 21.94 19.34
C ARG A 348 -11.59 21.85 18.61
N ILE A 349 -11.62 21.39 17.36
CA ILE A 349 -10.48 21.31 16.45
C ILE A 349 -10.54 22.52 15.51
N VAL A 350 -9.60 23.46 15.62
CA VAL A 350 -9.60 24.72 14.87
C VAL A 350 -8.74 24.61 13.62
N ASN A 351 -9.22 25.14 12.49
CA ASN A 351 -8.47 25.39 11.28
C ASN A 351 -8.45 26.88 10.91
N VAL A 352 -7.54 27.24 10.04
CA VAL A 352 -7.53 28.56 9.38
C VAL A 352 -8.09 28.38 8.00
N ALA A 353 -9.18 29.06 7.68
CA ALA A 353 -9.80 29.03 6.37
C ALA A 353 -8.78 29.27 5.24
N GLY A 354 -8.93 28.54 4.14
CA GLY A 354 -8.04 28.58 3.00
C GLY A 354 -6.79 27.67 3.12
N TYR A 355 -6.67 26.89 4.22
CA TYR A 355 -5.58 25.93 4.41
C TYR A 355 -6.09 24.52 4.66
N ARG A 356 -5.54 23.52 3.97
CA ARG A 356 -5.68 22.13 4.39
C ARG A 356 -4.79 21.88 5.60
N SER A 357 -5.41 21.40 6.70
CA SER A 357 -4.66 21.19 7.96
C SER A 357 -4.56 19.71 8.33
N TYR A 358 -3.37 19.30 8.76
CA TYR A 358 -3.07 18.00 9.35
C TYR A 358 -2.93 18.16 10.85
N VAL A 359 -4.03 17.99 11.58
CA VAL A 359 -4.08 18.21 13.02
C VAL A 359 -3.83 16.89 13.76
N ARG A 360 -2.71 16.83 14.53
CA ARG A 360 -2.41 15.66 15.38
C ARG A 360 -3.43 15.60 16.51
N VAL A 361 -3.91 14.38 16.80
CA VAL A 361 -4.99 14.20 17.77
C VAL A 361 -4.71 13.08 18.75
N ALA A 362 -5.30 13.21 19.94
CA ALA A 362 -5.37 12.18 20.95
C ALA A 362 -6.76 11.53 20.90
N LEU A 363 -6.80 10.22 21.02
CA LEU A 363 -8.02 9.43 21.10
C LEU A 363 -8.25 8.92 22.52
N SER A 364 -9.50 8.82 22.91
CA SER A 364 -9.95 8.09 24.08
C SER A 364 -11.18 7.26 23.71
N SER A 365 -11.50 6.24 24.51
CA SER A 365 -12.69 5.40 24.31
C SER A 365 -13.40 5.17 25.63
N ASN A 366 -14.73 5.10 25.59
CA ASN A 366 -15.56 4.63 26.71
C ASN A 366 -16.03 3.18 26.52
N GLY A 367 -15.38 2.43 25.61
CA GLY A 367 -15.74 1.06 25.26
C GLY A 367 -16.81 0.95 24.15
N LEU A 368 -17.62 1.99 23.94
CA LEU A 368 -18.69 2.01 22.92
C LEU A 368 -18.36 2.98 21.77
N LYS A 369 -17.74 4.11 22.10
CA LYS A 369 -17.42 5.18 21.14
C LYS A 369 -15.99 5.66 21.35
N TYR A 370 -15.41 6.16 20.25
CA TYR A 370 -14.15 6.89 20.30
C TYR A 370 -14.41 8.37 20.38
N PHE A 371 -13.58 9.07 21.16
CA PHE A 371 -13.56 10.51 21.29
C PHE A 371 -12.20 11.03 20.86
N VAL A 372 -12.20 12.19 20.23
CA VAL A 372 -10.99 12.83 19.70
C VAL A 372 -10.85 14.25 20.18
N LYS A 373 -9.62 14.64 20.52
CA LYS A 373 -9.24 16.02 20.82
C LYS A 373 -7.92 16.39 20.19
N PRO A 374 -7.68 17.68 19.88
CA PRO A 374 -6.38 18.10 19.35
C PRO A 374 -5.27 17.77 20.36
N TYR A 375 -4.18 17.18 19.83
CA TYR A 375 -2.98 16.98 20.63
C TYR A 375 -2.14 18.28 20.60
N MET A 376 -2.40 19.17 21.55
CA MET A 376 -1.84 20.51 21.60
C MET A 376 -0.40 20.51 22.12
N ILE A 377 0.55 20.35 21.20
CA ILE A 377 1.91 20.84 21.41
C ILE A 377 2.15 21.92 20.35
N HIS A 378 2.44 23.13 20.79
CA HIS A 378 2.64 24.26 19.90
C HIS A 378 3.84 24.04 18.97
N GLY A 379 3.61 24.26 17.64
CA GLY A 379 4.66 24.29 16.63
C GLY A 379 4.89 22.98 15.88
N SER A 380 5.50 23.12 14.70
CA SER A 380 5.84 22.03 13.78
C SER A 380 7.22 21.41 14.05
N SER A 381 7.96 21.92 15.04
CA SER A 381 9.30 21.47 15.39
C SER A 381 9.33 20.32 16.40
N TYR A 382 8.22 20.05 17.07
CA TYR A 382 8.18 19.08 18.17
C TYR A 382 7.84 17.68 17.66
N LEU A 383 8.87 16.83 17.52
CA LEU A 383 8.74 15.43 17.14
C LEU A 383 7.82 14.65 18.09
N SER A 384 7.86 14.97 19.38
CA SER A 384 6.97 14.39 20.40
C SER A 384 5.49 14.54 20.06
N SER A 385 5.10 15.56 19.28
CA SER A 385 3.71 15.78 18.89
C SER A 385 3.19 14.77 17.86
N ILE A 386 4.08 14.13 17.08
CA ILE A 386 3.72 12.98 16.22
C ILE A 386 3.83 11.69 17.04
N ILE A 387 4.94 11.53 17.79
CA ILE A 387 5.20 10.29 18.54
C ILE A 387 4.13 10.04 19.61
N LYS A 388 3.61 11.08 20.26
CA LYS A 388 2.61 10.98 21.35
C LYS A 388 1.15 11.08 20.86
N ALA A 389 0.88 11.54 19.65
CA ALA A 389 -0.46 11.54 19.07
C ALA A 389 -0.89 10.13 18.66
N HIS A 390 -2.17 9.82 18.70
CA HIS A 390 -2.71 8.54 18.24
C HIS A 390 -2.93 8.53 16.71
N GLY A 391 -3.14 9.72 16.14
CA GLY A 391 -3.38 9.91 14.73
C GLY A 391 -3.50 11.37 14.36
N TYR A 392 -4.13 11.63 13.24
CA TYR A 392 -4.37 12.99 12.77
C TYR A 392 -5.73 13.11 12.06
N VAL A 393 -6.28 14.31 12.08
CA VAL A 393 -7.47 14.69 11.29
C VAL A 393 -7.00 15.60 10.16
N VAL A 394 -7.47 15.32 8.95
CA VAL A 394 -7.29 16.20 7.79
C VAL A 394 -8.50 17.11 7.70
N ILE A 395 -8.27 18.41 7.80
CA ILE A 395 -9.33 19.43 7.67
C ILE A 395 -9.18 20.07 6.29
N PRO A 396 -10.19 20.02 5.43
CA PRO A 396 -10.18 20.64 4.11
C PRO A 396 -10.01 22.16 4.17
N GLU A 397 -9.62 22.76 3.06
CA GLU A 397 -9.34 24.20 2.95
C GLU A 397 -10.56 25.10 3.25
N GLU A 398 -11.76 24.62 2.96
CA GLU A 398 -13.04 25.31 3.10
C GLU A 398 -13.68 25.17 4.49
N VAL A 399 -13.10 24.33 5.37
CA VAL A 399 -13.62 24.06 6.72
C VAL A 399 -12.79 24.79 7.78
N GLU A 400 -13.44 25.55 8.64
CA GLU A 400 -12.78 26.31 9.74
C GLU A 400 -12.48 25.47 10.97
N GLY A 401 -12.85 24.19 10.96
CA GLY A 401 -12.60 23.25 12.05
C GLY A 401 -13.80 22.35 12.31
N TYR A 402 -13.81 21.73 13.46
CA TYR A 402 -14.89 20.86 13.93
C TYR A 402 -15.24 21.20 15.36
N ASP A 403 -16.53 21.34 15.64
CA ASP A 403 -17.07 21.66 16.97
C ASP A 403 -17.28 20.40 17.82
N VAL A 404 -17.42 20.57 19.11
CA VAL A 404 -17.68 19.47 20.07
C VAL A 404 -18.98 18.76 19.70
N GLY A 405 -18.93 17.44 19.63
CA GLY A 405 -20.05 16.58 19.27
C GLY A 405 -20.09 16.18 17.80
N GLU A 406 -19.34 16.84 16.91
CA GLU A 406 -19.23 16.42 15.52
C GLU A 406 -18.40 15.14 15.37
N GLU A 407 -18.68 14.37 14.31
CA GLU A 407 -17.92 13.17 13.97
C GLU A 407 -16.88 13.46 12.90
N VAL A 408 -15.66 12.97 13.12
CA VAL A 408 -14.56 13.14 12.19
C VAL A 408 -13.83 11.82 11.94
N VAL A 409 -13.22 11.70 10.76
CA VAL A 409 -12.34 10.58 10.43
C VAL A 409 -10.94 10.87 10.95
N VAL A 410 -10.45 10.02 11.83
CA VAL A 410 -9.09 10.07 12.36
C VAL A 410 -8.25 9.03 11.62
N GLN A 411 -7.22 9.49 10.90
CA GLN A 411 -6.19 8.65 10.33
C GLN A 411 -5.23 8.22 11.46
N LEU A 412 -5.03 6.91 11.64
CA LEU A 412 -4.22 6.39 12.73
C LEU A 412 -2.74 6.31 12.34
N PHE A 413 -1.86 6.67 13.27
CA PHE A 413 -0.45 6.33 13.13
C PHE A 413 -0.27 4.83 13.41
N THR A 414 0.17 4.07 12.42
CA THR A 414 0.25 2.58 12.44
C THR A 414 1.18 2.00 13.52
N THR A 415 1.97 2.84 14.18
CA THR A 415 2.99 2.41 15.15
C THR A 415 2.50 2.39 16.60
N ARG A 416 1.19 2.62 16.85
CA ARG A 416 0.69 2.68 18.23
C ARG A 416 -0.36 1.64 18.53
N HIS A 417 -0.11 0.88 19.59
CA HIS A 417 -1.17 0.19 20.30
C HIS A 417 -2.08 1.24 20.92
N LEU A 418 -3.37 1.25 20.57
CA LEU A 418 -4.39 1.97 21.32
C LEU A 418 -4.45 1.32 22.71
N HIS A 419 -3.76 1.92 23.69
CA HIS A 419 -4.08 1.59 25.07
C HIS A 419 -5.47 2.16 25.34
N VAL A 420 -6.45 1.29 25.32
CA VAL A 420 -7.79 1.57 25.85
C VAL A 420 -7.57 1.76 27.36
N ALA A 421 -7.68 2.99 27.82
CA ALA A 421 -7.62 3.32 29.25
C ALA A 421 -8.95 2.94 29.90
#